data_2f63eabc38f12c89571f0939c38b5859
#
_entry.id   2f63eabc38f12c89571f0939c38b5859
#
_cell.length_a   1.000
_cell.length_b   1.000
_cell.length_c   1.000
_cell.angle_alpha   90.00
_cell.angle_beta   90.00
_cell.angle_gamma   90.00
#
_symmetry.space_group_name_H-M   'P 1'
#
loop_
_entity.id
_entity.type
_entity.pdbx_description
1 polymer ?
#
loop_
_entity_poly.entity_id
_entity_poly.type
_entity_poly.pdbx_seq_one_letter_code
_entity_poly.pdbx_strand_id
1 'polypeptide(L)'
;MAGKIKNNKDLIKAPAGSGKTTYIRNELKSICLNNPESRILCITYTNRAADELKKNLEGANITVSTIHSYINDLISPFYSHKEVLDLYWEIYAEKIKNRIKNVTNDENIKKSNQYYIEKYGELTEKAVQENISELSYGETPFTSLYTGKLSHDDLLMFANKLIKRYPILLRKIGDKYNYIFIDEYQDTSAYVLDIF
;
A
#
# COMPACT_ATOMS: atom_id res chain seq x y z
N MET A 1 24.12 21.16 -11.04
CA MET A 1 24.76 20.51 -9.88
C MET A 1 23.69 19.75 -9.15
N ALA A 2 23.71 18.41 -9.18
CA ALA A 2 22.72 17.60 -8.47
C ALA A 2 23.07 17.62 -6.97
N GLY A 3 22.24 18.31 -6.19
CA GLY A 3 22.37 18.33 -4.74
C GLY A 3 22.16 16.91 -4.19
N LYS A 4 23.13 16.39 -3.46
CA LYS A 4 22.99 15.18 -2.66
C LYS A 4 21.84 15.38 -1.69
N ILE A 5 20.75 14.63 -1.87
CA ILE A 5 19.70 14.47 -0.85
C ILE A 5 20.40 13.82 0.35
N LYS A 6 20.58 14.57 1.43
CA LYS A 6 20.94 13.98 2.72
C LYS A 6 19.70 13.20 3.20
N ASN A 7 19.77 11.88 3.18
CA ASN A 7 18.78 11.03 3.86
C ASN A 7 18.93 11.20 5.38
N ASN A 8 18.33 12.23 5.93
CA ASN A 8 18.15 12.36 7.36
C ASN A 8 16.85 11.62 7.72
N LYS A 9 16.97 10.49 8.37
CA LYS A 9 15.84 9.80 9.01
C LYS A 9 15.85 10.18 10.49
N ASP A 10 14.89 10.98 10.91
CA ASP A 10 14.69 11.34 12.30
C ASP A 10 13.55 10.50 12.89
N LEU A 11 13.87 9.65 13.87
CA LEU A 11 12.88 8.85 14.57
C LEU A 11 12.50 9.51 15.89
N ILE A 12 11.27 10.03 15.96
CA ILE A 12 10.72 10.64 17.17
C ILE A 12 9.93 9.61 17.95
N LYS A 13 10.48 9.17 19.07
CA LYS A 13 9.81 8.26 20.00
C LYS A 13 9.12 9.07 21.10
N ALA A 14 7.80 8.92 21.20
CA ALA A 14 7.02 9.57 22.24
C ALA A 14 5.77 8.72 22.57
N PRO A 15 5.34 8.65 23.84
CA PRO A 15 4.16 7.88 24.24
C PRO A 15 2.87 8.38 23.57
N ALA A 16 1.82 7.57 23.61
CA ALA A 16 0.51 7.98 23.15
C ALA A 16 0.03 9.24 23.90
N GLY A 17 -0.59 10.20 23.21
CA GLY A 17 -1.05 11.45 23.80
C GLY A 17 0.04 12.48 24.08
N SER A 18 1.29 12.24 23.74
CA SER A 18 2.43 13.15 23.99
C SER A 18 2.54 14.35 23.03
N GLY A 19 1.56 14.52 22.11
CA GLY A 19 1.57 15.63 21.15
C GLY A 19 2.36 15.35 19.87
N LYS A 20 2.61 14.08 19.48
CA LYS A 20 3.29 13.72 18.23
C LYS A 20 2.67 14.41 17.01
N THR A 21 1.36 14.32 16.86
CA THR A 21 0.62 14.96 15.75
C THR A 21 0.76 16.49 15.77
N THR A 22 0.81 17.09 16.96
CA THR A 22 1.06 18.53 17.11
C THR A 22 2.48 18.89 16.69
N TYR A 23 3.45 18.06 17.05
CA TYR A 23 4.84 18.23 16.64
C TYR A 23 4.96 18.17 15.10
N ILE A 24 4.42 17.11 14.48
CA ILE A 24 4.41 16.97 13.01
C ILE A 24 3.79 18.22 12.37
N ARG A 25 2.67 18.69 12.89
CA ARG A 25 1.98 19.89 12.38
C ARG A 25 2.85 21.13 12.47
N ASN A 26 3.59 21.33 13.55
CA ASN A 26 4.48 22.47 13.72
C ASN A 26 5.68 22.40 12.76
N GLU A 27 6.26 21.22 12.57
CA GLU A 27 7.33 20.98 11.59
C GLU A 27 6.84 21.27 10.16
N LEU A 28 5.67 20.78 9.79
CA LEU A 28 5.07 21.04 8.48
C LEU A 28 4.90 22.55 8.24
N LYS A 29 4.37 23.29 9.23
CA LYS A 29 4.24 24.76 9.15
C LYS A 29 5.60 25.43 8.99
N SER A 30 6.60 25.01 9.75
CA SER A 30 7.96 25.55 9.66
C SER A 30 8.58 25.32 8.29
N ILE A 31 8.44 24.11 7.74
CA ILE A 31 8.96 23.79 6.39
C ILE A 31 8.24 24.64 5.33
N CYS A 32 6.91 24.75 5.39
CA CYS A 32 6.15 25.52 4.42
C CYS A 32 6.49 27.02 4.47
N LEU A 33 6.76 27.57 5.66
CA LEU A 33 7.18 28.97 5.82
C LEU A 33 8.59 29.21 5.24
N ASN A 34 9.51 28.30 5.50
CA ASN A 34 10.91 28.48 5.09
C ASN A 34 11.15 28.07 3.62
N ASN A 35 10.38 27.10 3.11
CA ASN A 35 10.50 26.55 1.76
C ASN A 35 9.11 26.27 1.16
N PRO A 36 8.39 27.29 0.67
CA PRO A 36 7.01 27.18 0.20
C PRO A 36 6.84 26.18 -0.98
N GLU A 37 7.89 25.97 -1.77
CA GLU A 37 7.89 25.05 -2.91
C GLU A 37 8.12 23.58 -2.52
N SER A 38 8.34 23.31 -1.22
CA SER A 38 8.58 21.94 -0.77
C SER A 38 7.34 21.09 -0.91
N ARG A 39 7.52 19.92 -1.52
CA ARG A 39 6.47 18.91 -1.63
C ARG A 39 6.62 17.92 -0.48
N ILE A 40 5.57 17.76 0.28
CA ILE A 40 5.57 17.01 1.54
C ILE A 40 4.54 15.88 1.46
N LEU A 41 4.94 14.67 1.86
CA LEU A 41 4.04 13.55 2.06
C LEU A 41 3.88 13.28 3.55
N CYS A 42 2.64 13.26 4.02
CA CYS A 42 2.28 12.83 5.37
C CYS A 42 1.48 11.53 5.29
N ILE A 43 2.01 10.49 5.88
CA ILE A 43 1.38 9.18 5.95
C ILE A 43 0.86 8.96 7.36
N THR A 44 -0.40 8.52 7.46
CA THR A 44 -1.06 8.15 8.70
C THR A 44 -1.56 6.72 8.62
N TYR A 45 -1.93 6.14 9.75
CA TYR A 45 -2.49 4.79 9.78
C TYR A 45 -4.00 4.77 9.54
N THR A 46 -4.72 5.83 9.95
CA THR A 46 -6.19 5.88 9.87
C THR A 46 -6.69 7.09 9.08
N ASN A 47 -7.87 6.94 8.46
CA ASN A 47 -8.55 8.05 7.78
C ASN A 47 -8.81 9.22 8.74
N ARG A 48 -9.21 8.92 9.99
CA ARG A 48 -9.44 9.95 11.01
C ARG A 48 -8.20 10.81 11.26
N ALA A 49 -7.03 10.18 11.40
CA ALA A 49 -5.77 10.90 11.60
C ALA A 49 -5.39 11.72 10.35
N ALA A 50 -5.61 11.16 9.15
CA ALA A 50 -5.40 11.91 7.91
C ALA A 50 -6.29 13.15 7.82
N ASP A 51 -7.58 13.02 8.14
CA ASP A 51 -8.53 14.13 8.13
C ASP A 51 -8.20 15.17 9.19
N GLU A 52 -7.73 14.76 10.36
CA GLU A 52 -7.29 15.69 11.42
C GLU A 52 -6.06 16.49 11.01
N LEU A 53 -5.09 15.84 10.34
CA LEU A 53 -3.93 16.55 9.79
C LEU A 53 -4.33 17.54 8.71
N LYS A 54 -5.22 17.17 7.78
CA LYS A 54 -5.68 18.03 6.67
C LYS A 54 -6.33 19.32 7.14
N LYS A 55 -7.13 19.28 8.21
CA LYS A 55 -7.93 20.44 8.70
C LYS A 55 -7.14 21.72 9.01
N ASN A 56 -5.82 21.63 9.17
CA ASN A 56 -4.99 22.75 9.59
C ASN A 56 -3.82 23.04 8.64
N LEU A 57 -3.86 22.50 7.43
CA LEU A 57 -2.77 22.57 6.45
C LEU A 57 -3.27 23.16 5.13
N GLU A 58 -3.84 24.37 5.18
CA GLU A 58 -4.31 25.06 3.97
C GLU A 58 -3.15 25.61 3.13
N GLY A 59 -3.25 25.46 1.82
CA GLY A 59 -2.41 26.15 0.82
C GLY A 59 -0.99 25.63 0.62
N ALA A 60 -0.65 24.47 1.17
CA ALA A 60 0.69 23.92 1.04
C ALA A 60 0.73 22.74 0.05
N ASN A 61 1.89 22.50 -0.57
CA ASN A 61 2.18 21.32 -1.39
C ASN A 61 2.30 20.06 -0.53
N ILE A 62 1.28 19.81 0.33
CA ILE A 62 1.23 18.72 1.28
C ILE A 62 0.22 17.67 0.79
N THR A 63 0.69 16.44 0.61
CA THR A 63 -0.16 15.28 0.39
C THR A 63 -0.34 14.56 1.73
N VAL A 64 -1.57 14.40 2.20
CA VAL A 64 -1.89 13.60 3.40
C VAL A 64 -2.71 12.40 2.97
N SER A 65 -2.26 11.20 3.32
CA SER A 65 -2.90 9.94 2.94
C SER A 65 -2.73 8.88 4.03
N THR A 66 -3.60 7.88 4.02
CA THR A 66 -3.30 6.65 4.76
C THR A 66 -2.24 5.84 4.02
N ILE A 67 -1.52 4.97 4.75
CA ILE A 67 -0.49 4.12 4.16
C ILE A 67 -1.05 3.24 3.03
N HIS A 68 -2.22 2.63 3.24
CA HIS A 68 -2.82 1.74 2.24
C HIS A 68 -3.28 2.51 1.00
N SER A 69 -3.95 3.65 1.18
CA SER A 69 -4.35 4.49 0.05
C SER A 69 -3.13 4.95 -0.75
N TYR A 70 -2.09 5.43 -0.06
CA TYR A 70 -0.89 5.90 -0.75
C TYR A 70 -0.17 4.78 -1.51
N ILE A 71 0.00 3.62 -0.89
CA ILE A 71 0.64 2.45 -1.54
C ILE A 71 -0.21 1.96 -2.71
N ASN A 72 -1.53 1.89 -2.55
CA ASN A 72 -2.41 1.53 -3.65
C ASN A 72 -2.28 2.52 -4.82
N ASP A 73 -2.32 3.82 -4.57
CA ASP A 73 -2.17 4.85 -5.60
C ASP A 73 -0.81 4.77 -6.32
N LEU A 74 0.23 4.35 -5.61
CA LEU A 74 1.56 4.17 -6.17
C LEU A 74 1.64 3.01 -7.15
N ILE A 75 0.99 1.87 -6.84
CA ILE A 75 1.14 0.63 -7.60
C ILE A 75 -0.05 0.31 -8.50
N SER A 76 -1.24 0.85 -8.25
CA SER A 76 -2.45 0.56 -9.04
C SER A 76 -2.33 0.90 -10.53
N PRO A 77 -1.57 1.93 -10.96
CA PRO A 77 -1.36 2.17 -12.40
C PRO A 77 -0.69 1.00 -13.14
N PHE A 78 -0.13 0.04 -12.40
CA PHE A 78 0.58 -1.11 -12.96
C PHE A 78 -0.18 -2.43 -12.80
N TYR A 79 -1.39 -2.42 -12.26
CA TYR A 79 -2.15 -3.64 -11.94
C TYR A 79 -2.47 -4.54 -13.13
N SER A 80 -2.55 -3.99 -14.33
CA SER A 80 -2.72 -4.75 -15.58
C SER A 80 -1.40 -5.10 -16.30
N HIS A 81 -0.24 -4.67 -15.77
CA HIS A 81 1.04 -4.99 -16.40
C HIS A 81 1.39 -6.46 -16.20
N LYS A 82 1.86 -7.08 -17.27
CA LYS A 82 2.21 -8.50 -17.27
C LYS A 82 3.15 -8.89 -16.14
N GLU A 83 4.20 -8.10 -15.91
CA GLU A 83 5.20 -8.36 -14.87
C GLU A 83 4.60 -8.28 -13.45
N VAL A 84 3.55 -7.49 -13.25
CA VAL A 84 2.84 -7.37 -11.97
C VAL A 84 1.91 -8.56 -11.78
N LEU A 85 1.25 -9.02 -12.85
CA LEU A 85 0.44 -10.23 -12.84
C LEU A 85 1.30 -11.48 -12.63
N ASP A 86 2.47 -11.55 -13.28
CA ASP A 86 3.43 -12.64 -13.09
C ASP A 86 3.93 -12.70 -11.63
N LEU A 87 4.21 -11.53 -11.01
CA LEU A 87 4.55 -11.46 -9.58
C LEU A 87 3.40 -11.91 -8.68
N TYR A 88 2.16 -11.52 -9.01
CA TYR A 88 0.99 -11.96 -8.27
C TYR A 88 0.88 -13.48 -8.31
N TRP A 89 1.02 -14.08 -9.50
CA TRP A 89 0.97 -15.51 -9.67
C TRP A 89 2.11 -16.21 -8.91
N GLU A 90 3.32 -15.71 -8.99
CA GLU A 90 4.48 -16.23 -8.23
C GLU A 90 4.21 -16.28 -6.72
N ILE A 91 3.54 -15.27 -6.18
CA ILE A 91 3.25 -15.18 -4.74
C ILE A 91 2.08 -16.09 -4.32
N TYR A 92 1.03 -16.16 -5.14
CA TYR A 92 -0.26 -16.71 -4.73
C TYR A 92 -0.62 -18.04 -5.39
N ALA A 93 0.13 -18.53 -6.41
CA ALA A 93 -0.21 -19.73 -7.14
C ALA A 93 -0.43 -20.96 -6.23
N GLU A 94 0.47 -21.19 -5.29
CA GLU A 94 0.36 -22.34 -4.39
C GLU A 94 -0.86 -22.19 -3.42
N LYS A 95 -1.11 -20.99 -2.94
CA LYS A 95 -2.30 -20.69 -2.12
C LYS A 95 -3.59 -20.88 -2.91
N ILE A 96 -3.61 -20.44 -4.17
CA ILE A 96 -4.73 -20.64 -5.12
C ILE A 96 -4.96 -22.13 -5.35
N LYS A 97 -3.92 -22.89 -5.69
CA LYS A 97 -3.97 -24.33 -5.91
C LYS A 97 -4.53 -25.10 -4.72
N ASN A 98 -4.04 -24.80 -3.51
CA ASN A 98 -4.51 -25.44 -2.28
C ASN A 98 -5.98 -25.09 -1.99
N ARG A 99 -6.40 -23.87 -2.32
CA ARG A 99 -7.78 -23.42 -2.17
C ARG A 99 -8.71 -24.05 -3.20
N ILE A 100 -8.30 -24.20 -4.45
CA ILE A 100 -9.05 -24.95 -5.49
C ILE A 100 -9.31 -26.39 -5.04
N LYS A 101 -8.30 -27.05 -4.50
CA LYS A 101 -8.40 -28.43 -4.00
C LYS A 101 -9.16 -28.53 -2.69
N ASN A 102 -9.42 -27.42 -2.02
CA ASN A 102 -10.01 -27.36 -0.69
C ASN A 102 -9.35 -28.32 0.31
N VAL A 103 -8.02 -28.29 0.37
CA VAL A 103 -7.19 -29.21 1.18
C VAL A 103 -7.63 -29.24 2.67
N THR A 104 -8.14 -28.11 3.18
CA THR A 104 -8.60 -27.97 4.57
C THR A 104 -10.05 -28.44 4.78
N ASN A 105 -10.74 -28.82 3.71
CA ASN A 105 -12.18 -29.16 3.73
C ASN A 105 -13.05 -28.05 4.36
N ASP A 106 -12.75 -26.78 4.07
CA ASP A 106 -13.43 -25.60 4.59
C ASP A 106 -14.70 -25.33 3.78
N GLU A 107 -15.86 -25.24 4.46
CA GLU A 107 -17.15 -24.98 3.82
C GLU A 107 -17.23 -23.60 3.14
N ASN A 108 -16.53 -22.59 3.65
CA ASN A 108 -16.48 -21.27 3.00
C ASN A 108 -15.68 -21.32 1.71
N ILE A 109 -14.60 -22.09 1.68
CA ILE A 109 -13.83 -22.33 0.47
C ILE A 109 -14.68 -23.07 -0.54
N LYS A 110 -15.43 -24.12 -0.12
CA LYS A 110 -16.32 -24.87 -0.99
C LYS A 110 -17.38 -23.96 -1.64
N LYS A 111 -18.05 -23.12 -0.85
CA LYS A 111 -19.02 -22.14 -1.38
C LYS A 111 -18.37 -21.15 -2.35
N SER A 112 -17.18 -20.66 -2.02
CA SER A 112 -16.42 -19.75 -2.89
C SER A 112 -16.05 -20.42 -4.22
N ASN A 113 -15.63 -21.69 -4.18
CA ASN A 113 -15.29 -22.44 -5.39
C ASN A 113 -16.52 -22.68 -6.25
N GLN A 114 -17.64 -23.07 -5.65
CA GLN A 114 -18.90 -23.24 -6.37
C GLN A 114 -19.37 -21.94 -7.04
N TYR A 115 -19.35 -20.83 -6.30
CA TYR A 115 -19.70 -19.52 -6.85
C TYR A 115 -18.82 -19.14 -8.04
N TYR A 116 -17.51 -19.44 -7.97
CA TYR A 116 -16.61 -19.17 -9.08
C TYR A 116 -16.95 -20.00 -10.31
N ILE A 117 -17.23 -21.30 -10.12
CA ILE A 117 -17.65 -22.21 -11.22
C ILE A 117 -18.97 -21.72 -11.86
N GLU A 118 -19.95 -21.34 -11.05
CA GLU A 118 -21.23 -20.81 -11.57
C GLU A 118 -21.04 -19.55 -12.41
N LYS A 119 -20.07 -18.71 -12.03
CA LYS A 119 -19.83 -17.42 -12.73
C LYS A 119 -18.93 -17.53 -13.95
N TYR A 120 -17.91 -18.40 -13.91
CA TYR A 120 -16.84 -18.46 -14.90
C TYR A 120 -16.77 -19.82 -15.65
N GLY A 121 -17.60 -20.79 -15.30
CA GLY A 121 -17.73 -22.08 -15.96
C GLY A 121 -16.84 -23.15 -15.38
N GLU A 122 -15.56 -22.90 -15.14
CA GLU A 122 -14.63 -23.86 -14.57
C GLU A 122 -13.69 -23.24 -13.53
N LEU A 123 -13.16 -24.06 -12.64
CA LEU A 123 -12.20 -23.65 -11.63
C LEU A 123 -10.94 -24.52 -11.71
N THR A 124 -10.01 -24.10 -12.55
CA THR A 124 -8.67 -24.68 -12.70
C THR A 124 -7.61 -23.60 -12.47
N GLU A 125 -6.39 -23.97 -12.14
CA GLU A 125 -5.28 -23.02 -12.00
C GLU A 125 -5.13 -22.18 -13.28
N LYS A 126 -5.23 -22.81 -14.42
CA LYS A 126 -5.13 -22.16 -15.73
C LYS A 126 -6.27 -21.17 -15.97
N ALA A 127 -7.51 -21.57 -15.73
CA ALA A 127 -8.67 -20.70 -15.90
C ALA A 127 -8.61 -19.47 -14.96
N VAL A 128 -8.18 -19.66 -13.70
CA VAL A 128 -7.98 -18.56 -12.76
C VAL A 128 -6.89 -17.61 -13.27
N GLN A 129 -5.77 -18.13 -13.77
CA GLN A 129 -4.68 -17.32 -14.29
C GLN A 129 -5.10 -16.51 -15.52
N GLU A 130 -5.81 -17.12 -16.44
CA GLU A 130 -6.30 -16.47 -17.68
C GLU A 130 -7.38 -15.41 -17.39
N ASN A 131 -8.18 -15.61 -16.34
CA ASN A 131 -9.22 -14.67 -15.95
C ASN A 131 -8.71 -13.45 -15.16
N ILE A 132 -7.49 -13.50 -14.59
CA ILE A 132 -6.89 -12.35 -13.89
C ILE A 132 -6.16 -11.48 -14.91
N SER A 133 -6.85 -10.52 -15.50
CA SER A 133 -6.26 -9.54 -16.43
C SER A 133 -5.78 -8.27 -15.74
N GLU A 134 -6.26 -8.00 -14.53
CA GLU A 134 -5.92 -6.84 -13.72
C GLU A 134 -6.07 -7.18 -12.25
N LEU A 135 -5.16 -6.64 -11.41
CA LEU A 135 -5.32 -6.71 -9.97
C LEU A 135 -6.27 -5.62 -9.49
N SER A 136 -6.77 -5.78 -8.27
CA SER A 136 -7.56 -4.76 -7.60
C SER A 136 -7.28 -4.78 -6.11
N TYR A 137 -7.58 -3.68 -5.43
CA TYR A 137 -7.52 -3.56 -3.99
C TYR A 137 -8.91 -3.36 -3.40
N GLY A 138 -9.20 -3.96 -2.27
CA GLY A 138 -10.44 -3.73 -1.56
C GLY A 138 -10.29 -3.92 -0.07
N GLU A 139 -10.86 -3.00 0.69
CA GLU A 139 -10.83 -2.96 2.16
C GLU A 139 -11.66 -4.07 2.81
N THR A 140 -12.42 -4.83 2.02
CA THR A 140 -13.22 -5.93 2.55
C THR A 140 -12.32 -7.13 2.89
N PRO A 141 -12.54 -7.83 4.03
CA PRO A 141 -11.73 -8.97 4.44
C PRO A 141 -11.85 -10.19 3.50
N PHE A 142 -12.80 -10.18 2.59
CA PHE A 142 -13.00 -11.24 1.60
C PHE A 142 -12.21 -10.94 0.32
N THR A 143 -10.96 -11.34 0.32
CA THR A 143 -10.16 -11.33 -0.89
C THR A 143 -10.50 -12.52 -1.74
N SER A 144 -10.97 -12.29 -2.95
CA SER A 144 -11.03 -13.37 -3.93
C SER A 144 -9.67 -13.47 -4.62
N LEU A 145 -8.82 -14.34 -4.15
CA LEU A 145 -7.55 -14.68 -4.81
C LEU A 145 -7.75 -15.09 -6.28
N TYR A 146 -8.94 -15.60 -6.61
CA TYR A 146 -9.27 -16.01 -7.99
C TYR A 146 -9.55 -14.85 -8.94
N THR A 147 -9.71 -13.63 -8.41
CA THR A 147 -10.00 -12.44 -9.21
C THR A 147 -8.92 -11.36 -9.08
N GLY A 148 -7.74 -11.71 -8.54
CA GLY A 148 -6.65 -10.75 -8.39
C GLY A 148 -6.90 -9.64 -7.36
N LYS A 149 -7.83 -9.85 -6.40
CA LYS A 149 -8.16 -8.83 -5.41
C LYS A 149 -7.23 -8.95 -4.19
N LEU A 150 -6.44 -7.91 -3.94
CA LEU A 150 -5.57 -7.78 -2.78
C LEU A 150 -6.35 -7.33 -1.54
N SER A 151 -6.11 -7.96 -0.40
CA SER A 151 -6.60 -7.49 0.90
C SER A 151 -5.74 -6.37 1.45
N HIS A 152 -6.13 -5.85 2.60
CA HIS A 152 -5.38 -4.85 3.34
C HIS A 152 -3.95 -5.32 3.66
N ASP A 153 -3.82 -6.53 4.21
CA ASP A 153 -2.51 -7.12 4.52
C ASP A 153 -1.74 -7.53 3.27
N ASP A 154 -2.43 -8.09 2.27
CA ASP A 154 -1.82 -8.50 1.01
C ASP A 154 -1.25 -7.30 0.24
N LEU A 155 -1.90 -6.14 0.26
CA LEU A 155 -1.45 -4.95 -0.45
C LEU A 155 -0.05 -4.52 -0.03
N LEU A 156 0.21 -4.42 1.28
CA LEU A 156 1.50 -3.97 1.79
C LEU A 156 2.61 -4.99 1.48
N MET A 157 2.34 -6.27 1.66
CA MET A 157 3.28 -7.35 1.33
C MET A 157 3.57 -7.39 -0.16
N PHE A 158 2.55 -7.31 -1.00
CA PHE A 158 2.68 -7.31 -2.44
C PHE A 158 3.48 -6.10 -2.94
N ALA A 159 3.13 -4.90 -2.45
CA ALA A 159 3.84 -3.66 -2.79
C ALA A 159 5.31 -3.72 -2.39
N ASN A 160 5.63 -4.25 -1.21
CA ASN A 160 7.02 -4.41 -0.77
C ASN A 160 7.81 -5.31 -1.74
N LYS A 161 7.24 -6.45 -2.15
CA LYS A 161 7.88 -7.33 -3.14
C LYS A 161 8.02 -6.68 -4.52
N LEU A 162 6.99 -5.95 -4.97
CA LEU A 162 7.00 -5.23 -6.23
C LEU A 162 8.07 -4.13 -6.25
N ILE A 163 8.16 -3.36 -5.19
CA ILE A 163 9.14 -2.27 -5.04
C ILE A 163 10.57 -2.84 -4.97
N LYS A 164 10.79 -3.96 -4.26
CA LYS A 164 12.09 -4.64 -4.24
C LYS A 164 12.50 -5.16 -5.62
N ARG A 165 11.56 -5.63 -6.42
CA ARG A 165 11.81 -6.06 -7.81
C ARG A 165 12.03 -4.87 -8.76
N TYR A 166 11.32 -3.75 -8.53
CA TYR A 166 11.36 -2.56 -9.37
C TYR A 166 11.69 -1.29 -8.56
N PRO A 167 12.97 -1.07 -8.19
CA PRO A 167 13.39 0.06 -7.35
C PRO A 167 13.09 1.44 -7.95
N ILE A 168 12.73 1.51 -9.23
CA ILE A 168 12.29 2.74 -9.87
C ILE A 168 11.05 3.35 -9.19
N LEU A 169 10.22 2.53 -8.54
CA LEU A 169 9.05 3.00 -7.78
C LEU A 169 9.46 3.85 -6.58
N LEU A 170 10.56 3.48 -5.89
CA LEU A 170 11.13 4.32 -4.81
C LEU A 170 11.66 5.65 -5.33
N ARG A 171 12.30 5.64 -6.50
CA ARG A 171 12.79 6.89 -7.10
C ARG A 171 11.63 7.84 -7.39
N LYS A 172 10.49 7.33 -7.89
CA LYS A 172 9.29 8.15 -8.09
C LYS A 172 8.82 8.84 -6.81
N ILE A 173 8.90 8.18 -5.65
CA ILE A 173 8.56 8.79 -4.36
C ILE A 173 9.57 9.89 -4.03
N GLY A 174 10.86 9.60 -4.11
CA GLY A 174 11.93 10.57 -3.84
C GLY A 174 11.93 11.77 -4.79
N ASP A 175 11.59 11.57 -6.06
CA ASP A 175 11.49 12.66 -7.05
C ASP A 175 10.23 13.51 -6.83
N LYS A 176 9.17 12.92 -6.25
CA LYS A 176 7.90 13.61 -6.01
C LYS A 176 7.90 14.41 -4.72
N TYR A 177 8.57 13.96 -3.66
CA TYR A 177 8.52 14.57 -2.33
C TYR A 177 9.90 14.92 -1.79
N ASN A 178 9.99 16.11 -1.19
CA ASN A 178 11.20 16.59 -0.51
C ASN A 178 11.25 16.10 0.94
N TYR A 179 10.07 15.91 1.56
CA TYR A 179 9.92 15.45 2.93
C TYR A 179 8.84 14.38 3.02
N ILE A 180 9.06 13.38 3.87
CA ILE A 180 8.08 12.33 4.18
C ILE A 180 7.95 12.22 5.69
N PHE A 181 6.72 12.39 6.19
CA PHE A 181 6.36 12.20 7.59
C PHE A 181 5.48 10.96 7.72
N ILE A 182 5.80 10.09 8.66
CA ILE A 182 5.01 8.89 8.97
C ILE A 182 4.57 9.01 10.41
N ASP A 183 3.26 9.23 10.63
CA ASP A 183 2.65 9.24 11.95
C ASP A 183 2.32 7.80 12.37
N GLU A 184 2.37 7.53 13.67
CA GLU A 184 2.17 6.20 14.27
C GLU A 184 3.11 5.12 13.70
N TYR A 185 4.37 5.48 13.50
CA TYR A 185 5.40 4.59 12.94
C TYR A 185 5.55 3.25 13.68
N GLN A 186 5.29 3.23 15.00
CA GLN A 186 5.37 2.02 15.82
C GLN A 186 4.30 0.96 15.47
N ASP A 187 3.15 1.39 14.92
CA ASP A 187 2.05 0.52 14.53
C ASP A 187 2.17 0.06 13.05
N THR A 188 3.25 0.51 12.42
CA THR A 188 3.49 0.29 11.00
C THR A 188 4.09 -1.10 10.76
N SER A 189 3.58 -1.81 9.76
CA SER A 189 4.10 -3.14 9.40
C SER A 189 5.56 -3.08 8.92
N ALA A 190 6.31 -4.17 9.12
CA ALA A 190 7.69 -4.28 8.65
C ALA A 190 7.82 -4.00 7.14
N TYR A 191 6.79 -4.33 6.36
CA TYR A 191 6.78 -4.06 4.91
C TYR A 191 6.83 -2.57 4.58
N VAL A 192 6.16 -1.74 5.39
CA VAL A 192 6.16 -0.28 5.20
C VAL A 192 7.51 0.31 5.56
N LEU A 193 8.13 -0.18 6.64
CA LEU A 193 9.46 0.26 7.07
C LEU A 193 10.54 0.00 6.01
N ASP A 194 10.37 -1.07 5.24
CA ASP A 194 11.26 -1.41 4.13
C ASP A 194 11.03 -0.52 2.88
N ILE A 195 9.88 0.15 2.78
CA ILE A 195 9.52 1.01 1.64
C ILE A 195 10.04 2.43 1.84
N PHE A 196 10.03 2.95 3.07
CA PHE A 196 10.41 4.32 3.43
C PHE A 196 11.68 4.35 4.29
#